data_ef680b9fb46b77df2619598d8b204258
#
_entry.id   ef680b9fb46b77df2619598d8b204258
#
_cell.length_a   1.000
_cell.length_b   1.000
_cell.length_c   1.000
_cell.angle_alpha   90.00
_cell.angle_beta   90.00
_cell.angle_gamma   90.00
#
_symmetry.space_group_name_H-M   'P 1'
#
loop_
_entity.id
_entity.type
_entity.pdbx_description
1 polymer ?
#
loop_
_entity_poly.entity_id
_entity_poly.type
_entity_poly.pdbx_seq_one_letter_code
_entity_poly.pdbx_strand_id
1 'polypeptide(L)'
;MNQPFCSPVKALRSVLDAAALLPSPSPETIPLEAACGRIAAADLCARMDQPPFDRSPLDGYALHSADTAGASRETPVTLPVVMKLYAGDAPAAALPAGCAARIMTGAPLPEGADCILMQELTDSGEETVQLYAAVKPLQNVVFRREDVAAGAVIAPAGTVLTPAHLGVLAGQGYAEVAVCRPLTVGILSTGSELLEPGAPWAPGKIYDANGIQNAARLRQLGFAVERQQCSDDPEVITGKMQELLTRCDAVITSGGVSVGQKDYLPLVLEKLGAQLVVEGVAQKPGSPMLAATLGGKLVFCLSGNPFAAAATLEQYAIPALLRAAGRREESCIPARTVCTLTNGFSKPSKGNRYLRATACGGKVTLPGAGNTEAHSSGALSAMMGCNCLVEIPAGSGPVEPGMEVEVLCFVQ
;
A
#
# COMPACT_ATOMS: atom_id res chain seq x y z
N MET A 1 -8.85 -9.55 -39.65
CA MET A 1 -9.70 -10.38 -38.73
C MET A 1 -9.56 -9.77 -37.37
N ASN A 2 -10.65 -9.17 -36.83
CA ASN A 2 -10.60 -8.59 -35.45
C ASN A 2 -10.39 -9.71 -34.45
N GLN A 3 -9.24 -9.78 -33.86
CA GLN A 3 -9.07 -10.64 -32.68
C GLN A 3 -10.06 -10.17 -31.59
N PRO A 4 -10.77 -11.09 -30.93
CA PRO A 4 -11.67 -10.69 -29.83
C PRO A 4 -10.84 -10.07 -28.72
N PHE A 5 -11.33 -8.96 -28.14
CA PHE A 5 -10.71 -8.32 -26.98
C PHE A 5 -10.47 -9.33 -25.86
N CYS A 6 -9.36 -9.21 -25.16
CA CYS A 6 -9.03 -10.12 -24.07
C CYS A 6 -9.93 -9.89 -22.83
N SER A 7 -10.08 -10.92 -22.00
CA SER A 7 -10.85 -10.76 -20.74
C SER A 7 -10.14 -9.81 -19.77
N PRO A 8 -10.88 -9.14 -18.86
CA PRO A 8 -10.29 -8.26 -17.84
C PRO A 8 -9.20 -8.95 -17.01
N VAL A 9 -9.42 -10.20 -16.62
CA VAL A 9 -8.45 -10.98 -15.84
C VAL A 9 -7.16 -11.23 -16.65
N LYS A 10 -7.28 -11.60 -17.92
CA LYS A 10 -6.12 -11.80 -18.79
C LYS A 10 -5.37 -10.50 -19.05
N ALA A 11 -6.08 -9.38 -19.24
CA ALA A 11 -5.47 -8.07 -19.43
C ALA A 11 -4.64 -7.67 -18.20
N LEU A 12 -5.20 -7.78 -16.98
CA LEU A 12 -4.48 -7.48 -15.74
C LEU A 12 -3.23 -8.37 -15.62
N ARG A 13 -3.35 -9.67 -15.83
CA ARG A 13 -2.21 -10.58 -15.74
C ARG A 13 -1.12 -10.20 -16.75
N SER A 14 -1.49 -9.94 -17.99
CA SER A 14 -0.52 -9.57 -19.05
C SER A 14 0.26 -8.30 -18.73
N VAL A 15 -0.39 -7.26 -18.18
CA VAL A 15 0.31 -6.01 -17.82
C VAL A 15 1.18 -6.18 -16.57
N LEU A 16 0.80 -7.01 -15.61
CA LEU A 16 1.64 -7.34 -14.45
C LEU A 16 2.87 -8.15 -14.85
N ASP A 17 2.72 -9.14 -15.73
CA ASP A 17 3.83 -9.93 -16.26
C ASP A 17 4.80 -9.04 -17.04
N ALA A 18 4.29 -8.16 -17.91
CA ALA A 18 5.12 -7.19 -18.62
C ALA A 18 5.87 -6.26 -17.67
N ALA A 19 5.21 -5.76 -16.63
CA ALA A 19 5.84 -4.91 -15.62
C ALA A 19 6.93 -5.63 -14.82
N ALA A 20 6.75 -6.92 -14.53
CA ALA A 20 7.71 -7.72 -13.80
C ALA A 20 9.03 -7.97 -14.56
N LEU A 21 8.99 -7.86 -15.91
CA LEU A 21 10.16 -8.00 -16.78
C LEU A 21 10.98 -6.71 -16.92
N LEU A 22 10.47 -5.58 -16.40
CA LEU A 22 11.17 -4.31 -16.48
C LEU A 22 12.29 -4.22 -15.43
N PRO A 23 13.33 -3.41 -15.68
CA PRO A 23 14.36 -3.14 -14.68
C PRO A 23 13.76 -2.56 -13.41
N SER A 24 14.14 -3.09 -12.26
CA SER A 24 13.75 -2.51 -10.98
C SER A 24 14.27 -1.08 -10.84
N PRO A 25 13.53 -0.17 -10.19
CA PRO A 25 14.00 1.18 -9.92
C PRO A 25 15.29 1.15 -9.11
N SER A 26 16.22 2.07 -9.41
CA SER A 26 17.45 2.18 -8.63
C SER A 26 17.13 2.45 -7.15
N PRO A 27 17.86 1.83 -6.21
CA PRO A 27 17.70 2.14 -4.80
C PRO A 27 18.25 3.55 -4.49
N GLU A 28 17.63 4.19 -3.51
CA GLU A 28 18.13 5.40 -2.86
C GLU A 28 18.07 5.24 -1.34
N THR A 29 19.02 5.81 -0.65
CA THR A 29 19.05 5.80 0.83
C THR A 29 18.45 7.11 1.33
N ILE A 30 17.46 7.01 2.20
CA ILE A 30 16.74 8.16 2.77
C ILE A 30 16.66 8.07 4.30
N PRO A 31 16.50 9.19 5.02
CA PRO A 31 16.23 9.18 6.45
C PRO A 31 14.99 8.32 6.76
N LEU A 32 15.04 7.55 7.85
CA LEU A 32 13.94 6.65 8.25
C LEU A 32 12.61 7.38 8.38
N GLU A 33 12.61 8.59 8.94
CA GLU A 33 11.40 9.42 9.12
C GLU A 33 10.71 9.80 7.81
N ALA A 34 11.44 9.82 6.69
CA ALA A 34 10.92 10.10 5.35
C ALA A 34 10.46 8.84 4.60
N ALA A 35 10.61 7.65 5.21
CA ALA A 35 10.39 6.38 4.52
C ALA A 35 8.94 5.87 4.52
N CYS A 36 8.03 6.52 5.24
CA CYS A 36 6.61 6.12 5.25
C CYS A 36 6.01 6.18 3.84
N GLY A 37 5.37 5.10 3.41
CA GLY A 37 4.79 4.98 2.06
C GLY A 37 5.80 4.65 0.96
N ARG A 38 7.10 4.63 1.26
CA ARG A 38 8.15 4.23 0.30
C ARG A 38 8.25 2.70 0.23
N ILE A 39 8.83 2.20 -0.85
CA ILE A 39 8.99 0.77 -1.11
C ILE A 39 10.41 0.35 -0.71
N ALA A 40 10.53 -0.64 0.17
CA ALA A 40 11.83 -1.20 0.57
C ALA A 40 12.57 -1.78 -0.65
N ALA A 41 13.79 -1.32 -0.91
CA ALA A 41 14.59 -1.77 -2.06
C ALA A 41 15.30 -3.11 -1.80
N ALA A 42 15.44 -3.50 -0.54
CA ALA A 42 16.03 -4.76 -0.09
C ALA A 42 15.35 -5.21 1.19
N ASP A 43 15.62 -6.44 1.63
CA ASP A 43 15.14 -6.93 2.91
C ASP A 43 15.72 -6.08 4.05
N LEU A 44 14.87 -5.56 4.92
CA LEU A 44 15.25 -4.84 6.13
C LEU A 44 15.16 -5.81 7.30
N CYS A 45 16.32 -6.15 7.87
CA CYS A 45 16.42 -7.19 8.90
C CYS A 45 16.64 -6.57 10.29
N ALA A 46 16.24 -7.29 11.33
CA ALA A 46 16.55 -6.94 12.70
C ALA A 46 18.04 -6.97 12.96
N ARG A 47 18.60 -5.87 13.50
CA ARG A 47 20.04 -5.75 13.84
C ARG A 47 20.37 -6.34 15.19
N MET A 48 19.39 -6.46 16.07
CA MET A 48 19.53 -6.99 17.43
C MET A 48 18.25 -7.70 17.84
N ASP A 49 18.34 -8.48 18.91
CA ASP A 49 17.15 -9.05 19.53
C ASP A 49 16.25 -7.96 20.12
N GLN A 50 14.95 -8.16 20.08
CA GLN A 50 13.93 -7.26 20.67
C GLN A 50 13.03 -8.05 21.62
N PRO A 51 12.98 -7.76 22.92
CA PRO A 51 13.89 -6.85 23.62
C PRO A 51 15.35 -7.36 23.61
N PRO A 52 16.35 -6.47 23.81
CA PRO A 52 17.75 -6.85 23.73
C PRO A 52 18.28 -7.60 24.97
N PHE A 53 17.52 -7.64 26.06
CA PHE A 53 17.81 -8.31 27.33
C PHE A 53 16.51 -8.73 28.02
N ASP A 54 16.62 -9.65 28.97
CA ASP A 54 15.51 -10.03 29.86
C ASP A 54 15.18 -8.83 30.76
N ARG A 55 13.90 -8.49 30.91
CA ARG A 55 13.44 -7.29 31.61
C ARG A 55 12.17 -7.48 32.42
N SER A 56 11.94 -6.55 33.36
CA SER A 56 10.68 -6.51 34.11
C SER A 56 9.56 -5.88 33.30
N PRO A 57 8.38 -6.51 33.21
CA PRO A 57 7.15 -5.88 32.70
C PRO A 57 6.41 -5.03 33.74
N LEU A 58 6.83 -5.04 34.99
CA LEU A 58 6.14 -4.42 36.10
C LEU A 58 7.11 -3.92 37.18
N ASP A 59 6.62 -3.11 38.11
CA ASP A 59 7.35 -2.65 39.30
C ASP A 59 7.26 -3.73 40.37
N GLY A 60 8.41 -4.06 40.98
CA GLY A 60 8.47 -5.14 41.95
C GLY A 60 9.86 -5.47 42.43
N TYR A 61 10.10 -6.77 42.66
CA TYR A 61 11.36 -7.30 43.14
C TYR A 61 11.80 -8.47 42.31
N ALA A 62 12.98 -8.39 41.71
CA ALA A 62 13.65 -9.52 41.06
C ALA A 62 14.27 -10.43 42.15
N LEU A 63 14.06 -11.72 42.02
CA LEU A 63 14.31 -12.71 43.06
C LEU A 63 14.83 -14.02 42.45
N HIS A 64 15.44 -14.84 43.29
CA HIS A 64 15.50 -16.26 43.04
C HIS A 64 14.18 -16.89 43.46
N SER A 65 13.49 -17.59 42.58
CA SER A 65 12.18 -18.19 42.87
C SER A 65 12.22 -19.16 44.07
N ALA A 66 13.34 -19.88 44.25
CA ALA A 66 13.58 -20.74 45.38
C ALA A 66 13.51 -20.05 46.74
N ASP A 67 13.96 -18.76 46.80
CA ASP A 67 13.94 -17.98 48.02
C ASP A 67 12.52 -17.50 48.42
N THR A 68 11.55 -17.66 47.53
CA THR A 68 10.14 -17.29 47.80
C THR A 68 9.30 -18.47 48.30
N ALA A 69 9.89 -19.65 48.45
CA ALA A 69 9.17 -20.86 48.81
C ALA A 69 8.44 -20.70 50.14
N GLY A 70 7.13 -21.00 50.17
CA GLY A 70 6.29 -20.90 51.37
C GLY A 70 5.85 -19.46 51.75
N ALA A 71 6.23 -18.45 51.00
CA ALA A 71 5.80 -17.09 51.25
C ALA A 71 4.29 -16.95 51.11
N SER A 72 3.64 -16.39 52.13
CA SER A 72 2.23 -16.03 52.18
C SER A 72 2.02 -14.78 53.05
N ARG A 73 0.80 -14.27 53.10
CA ARG A 73 0.48 -13.15 54.00
C ARG A 73 0.59 -13.56 55.47
N GLU A 74 0.34 -14.82 55.78
CA GLU A 74 0.44 -15.39 57.16
C GLU A 74 1.88 -15.72 57.50
N THR A 75 2.68 -16.10 56.56
CA THR A 75 4.10 -16.46 56.71
C THR A 75 4.96 -15.72 55.69
N PRO A 76 5.20 -14.41 55.89
CA PRO A 76 6.02 -13.63 54.95
C PRO A 76 7.48 -14.12 54.95
N VAL A 77 8.09 -14.12 53.79
CA VAL A 77 9.55 -14.28 53.66
C VAL A 77 10.18 -12.89 53.59
N THR A 78 11.20 -12.63 54.42
CA THR A 78 11.90 -11.35 54.46
C THR A 78 13.28 -11.49 53.83
N LEU A 79 13.60 -10.66 52.83
CA LEU A 79 14.87 -10.63 52.15
C LEU A 79 15.50 -9.23 52.18
N PRO A 80 16.83 -9.11 52.31
CA PRO A 80 17.53 -7.84 52.15
C PRO A 80 17.45 -7.36 50.67
N VAL A 81 17.21 -6.06 50.47
CA VAL A 81 17.23 -5.42 49.16
C VAL A 81 18.62 -4.87 48.90
N VAL A 82 19.35 -5.50 48.01
CA VAL A 82 20.78 -5.19 47.74
C VAL A 82 21.01 -4.40 46.47
N MET A 83 19.98 -4.27 45.65
CA MET A 83 20.01 -3.51 44.37
C MET A 83 18.71 -2.75 44.16
N LYS A 84 18.81 -1.63 43.41
CA LYS A 84 17.67 -0.90 42.85
C LYS A 84 17.96 -0.69 41.38
N LEU A 85 17.04 -1.15 40.49
CA LEU A 85 17.21 -1.18 39.04
C LEU A 85 16.09 -0.44 38.34
N TYR A 86 16.44 0.52 37.54
CA TYR A 86 15.52 1.34 36.73
C TYR A 86 15.72 1.05 35.26
N ALA A 87 14.74 1.44 34.45
CA ALA A 87 14.90 1.42 33.00
C ALA A 87 16.11 2.30 32.59
N GLY A 88 17.01 1.73 31.79
CA GLY A 88 18.26 2.39 31.39
C GLY A 88 19.48 2.00 32.25
N ASP A 89 19.28 1.32 33.37
CA ASP A 89 20.39 0.79 34.16
C ASP A 89 21.02 -0.43 33.47
N ALA A 90 22.27 -0.71 33.81
CA ALA A 90 22.98 -1.96 33.49
C ALA A 90 23.42 -2.61 34.81
N PRO A 91 22.82 -3.76 35.22
CA PRO A 91 23.23 -4.44 36.45
C PRO A 91 24.72 -4.77 36.43
N ALA A 92 25.48 -4.26 37.41
CA ALA A 92 26.93 -4.45 37.46
C ALA A 92 27.34 -5.77 38.16
N ALA A 93 26.42 -6.44 38.84
CA ALA A 93 26.68 -7.66 39.58
C ALA A 93 25.46 -8.60 39.54
N ALA A 94 25.71 -9.91 39.74
CA ALA A 94 24.66 -10.87 39.94
C ALA A 94 23.91 -10.66 41.26
N LEU A 95 22.64 -10.97 41.30
CA LEU A 95 21.82 -11.00 42.54
C LEU A 95 22.25 -12.21 43.40
N PRO A 96 22.74 -12.00 44.63
CA PRO A 96 23.07 -13.12 45.52
C PRO A 96 21.80 -13.90 45.93
N ALA A 97 21.92 -15.20 46.15
CA ALA A 97 20.84 -15.99 46.76
C ALA A 97 20.47 -15.44 48.12
N GLY A 98 19.20 -15.52 48.49
CA GLY A 98 18.68 -14.94 49.74
C GLY A 98 18.56 -13.43 49.73
N CYS A 99 18.67 -12.76 48.59
CA CYS A 99 18.55 -11.31 48.42
C CYS A 99 17.47 -10.95 47.39
N ALA A 100 17.02 -9.70 47.44
CA ALA A 100 16.10 -9.10 46.48
C ALA A 100 16.74 -7.91 45.79
N ALA A 101 16.38 -7.70 44.48
CA ALA A 101 16.64 -6.47 43.78
C ALA A 101 15.33 -5.75 43.52
N ARG A 102 15.16 -4.53 44.02
CA ARG A 102 14.01 -3.70 43.62
C ARG A 102 14.14 -3.36 42.16
N ILE A 103 13.14 -3.68 41.37
CA ILE A 103 13.16 -3.54 39.91
C ILE A 103 11.92 -2.78 39.43
N MET A 104 12.13 -1.84 38.52
CA MET A 104 11.05 -1.08 37.89
C MET A 104 10.78 -1.58 36.48
N THR A 105 9.59 -1.29 35.98
CA THR A 105 9.16 -1.62 34.61
C THR A 105 10.20 -1.21 33.58
N GLY A 106 10.59 -2.13 32.71
CA GLY A 106 11.59 -1.92 31.66
C GLY A 106 13.03 -2.08 32.09
N ALA A 107 13.31 -2.22 33.39
CA ALA A 107 14.67 -2.45 33.90
C ALA A 107 15.16 -3.87 33.53
N PRO A 108 16.46 -4.05 33.22
CA PRO A 108 17.03 -5.37 32.93
C PRO A 108 17.03 -6.25 34.18
N LEU A 109 16.71 -7.53 33.97
CA LEU A 109 16.77 -8.55 35.01
C LEU A 109 18.24 -8.82 35.36
N PRO A 110 18.66 -8.72 36.65
CA PRO A 110 20.04 -8.99 37.03
C PRO A 110 20.32 -10.49 36.89
N GLU A 111 21.57 -10.83 36.58
CA GLU A 111 22.03 -12.21 36.57
C GLU A 111 21.75 -12.86 37.91
N GLY A 112 21.33 -14.15 37.94
CA GLY A 112 20.96 -14.89 39.12
C GLY A 112 19.46 -14.80 39.44
N ALA A 113 18.79 -13.70 39.18
CA ALA A 113 17.33 -13.63 39.32
C ALA A 113 16.64 -14.43 38.21
N ASP A 114 15.61 -15.19 38.60
CA ASP A 114 14.81 -15.99 37.65
C ASP A 114 13.30 -15.69 37.68
N CYS A 115 12.88 -14.73 38.53
CA CYS A 115 11.46 -14.33 38.59
C CYS A 115 11.32 -12.89 39.14
N ILE A 116 10.10 -12.35 38.98
CA ILE A 116 9.75 -11.04 39.52
C ILE A 116 8.43 -11.14 40.28
N LEU A 117 8.44 -10.68 41.56
CA LEU A 117 7.23 -10.51 42.35
C LEU A 117 6.78 -9.03 42.26
N MET A 118 5.52 -8.80 41.87
CA MET A 118 4.94 -7.46 41.84
C MET A 118 4.93 -6.81 43.22
N GLN A 119 5.17 -5.50 43.24
CA GLN A 119 5.27 -4.77 44.52
C GLN A 119 4.01 -4.83 45.38
N GLU A 120 2.83 -5.02 44.80
CA GLU A 120 1.53 -5.13 45.46
C GLU A 120 1.43 -6.40 46.33
N LEU A 121 2.31 -7.36 46.10
CA LEU A 121 2.44 -8.59 46.89
C LEU A 121 3.60 -8.55 47.87
N THR A 122 4.02 -7.33 48.29
CA THR A 122 5.09 -7.08 49.23
C THR A 122 4.72 -5.91 50.17
N ASP A 123 5.57 -5.59 51.16
CA ASP A 123 5.49 -4.35 51.96
C ASP A 123 6.16 -3.15 51.29
N SER A 124 6.67 -3.30 50.06
CA SER A 124 7.43 -2.28 49.34
C SER A 124 8.68 -1.76 50.06
N GLY A 125 9.32 -2.60 50.84
CA GLY A 125 10.48 -2.25 51.66
C GLY A 125 11.71 -1.87 50.88
N GLU A 126 12.47 -0.88 51.34
CA GLU A 126 13.63 -0.26 50.67
C GLU A 126 14.98 -0.91 51.00
N GLU A 127 15.14 -1.37 52.26
CA GLU A 127 16.36 -2.04 52.75
C GLU A 127 16.14 -3.55 52.91
N THR A 128 14.93 -3.91 53.34
CA THR A 128 14.44 -5.30 53.39
C THR A 128 13.03 -5.32 52.86
N VAL A 129 12.63 -6.42 52.24
CA VAL A 129 11.28 -6.59 51.70
C VAL A 129 10.62 -7.85 52.25
N GLN A 130 9.35 -7.72 52.64
CA GLN A 130 8.50 -8.87 52.99
C GLN A 130 7.71 -9.33 51.80
N LEU A 131 7.89 -10.60 51.43
CA LEU A 131 7.19 -11.24 50.29
C LEU A 131 5.94 -11.94 50.81
N TYR A 132 4.78 -11.62 50.22
CA TYR A 132 3.47 -12.16 50.61
C TYR A 132 2.98 -13.27 49.69
N ALA A 133 3.78 -13.67 48.71
CA ALA A 133 3.45 -14.76 47.78
C ALA A 133 4.72 -15.42 47.24
N ALA A 134 4.64 -16.73 47.01
CA ALA A 134 5.66 -17.47 46.30
C ALA A 134 5.52 -17.19 44.76
N VAL A 135 6.64 -17.14 44.06
CA VAL A 135 6.72 -16.92 42.62
C VAL A 135 7.36 -18.13 41.97
N LYS A 136 6.81 -18.53 40.81
CA LYS A 136 7.36 -19.65 40.04
C LYS A 136 8.59 -19.17 39.23
N PRO A 137 9.51 -20.09 38.93
CA PRO A 137 10.59 -19.78 37.98
C PRO A 137 10.06 -19.16 36.69
N LEU A 138 10.73 -18.14 36.18
CA LEU A 138 10.45 -17.40 34.96
C LEU A 138 9.14 -16.59 34.96
N GLN A 139 8.45 -16.53 36.10
CA GLN A 139 7.22 -15.75 36.20
C GLN A 139 7.51 -14.26 36.17
N ASN A 140 6.70 -13.52 35.36
CA ASN A 140 6.80 -12.07 35.19
C ASN A 140 8.14 -11.59 34.60
N VAL A 141 8.78 -12.39 33.77
CA VAL A 141 9.97 -12.03 32.99
C VAL A 141 9.57 -11.86 31.52
N VAL A 142 9.91 -10.73 30.93
CA VAL A 142 9.87 -10.55 29.47
C VAL A 142 11.24 -10.93 28.93
N PHE A 143 11.27 -11.97 28.12
CA PHE A 143 12.54 -12.54 27.68
C PHE A 143 13.16 -11.74 26.53
N ARG A 144 14.48 -11.72 26.52
CA ARG A 144 15.25 -11.30 25.36
C ARG A 144 14.76 -12.07 24.12
N ARG A 145 14.61 -11.37 22.97
CA ARG A 145 14.21 -11.95 21.69
C ARG A 145 12.73 -12.39 21.62
N GLU A 146 11.92 -12.07 22.61
CA GLU A 146 10.51 -12.50 22.67
C GLU A 146 9.67 -11.94 21.52
N ASP A 147 9.97 -10.71 21.07
CA ASP A 147 9.27 -10.03 19.98
C ASP A 147 9.95 -10.28 18.62
N VAL A 148 11.22 -9.90 18.48
CA VAL A 148 11.96 -10.03 17.22
C VAL A 148 13.37 -10.55 17.48
N ALA A 149 13.76 -11.59 16.74
CA ALA A 149 15.11 -12.12 16.77
C ALA A 149 16.06 -11.34 15.87
N ALA A 150 17.31 -11.16 16.27
CA ALA A 150 18.38 -10.65 15.41
C ALA A 150 18.44 -11.45 14.09
N GLY A 151 18.53 -10.75 12.96
CA GLY A 151 18.51 -11.31 11.61
C GLY A 151 17.12 -11.63 11.04
N ALA A 152 16.04 -11.54 11.82
CA ALA A 152 14.70 -11.70 11.29
C ALA A 152 14.37 -10.59 10.29
N VAL A 153 13.67 -10.94 9.20
CA VAL A 153 13.23 -9.97 8.21
C VAL A 153 12.02 -9.19 8.76
N ILE A 154 12.19 -7.89 8.95
CA ILE A 154 11.15 -6.95 9.39
C ILE A 154 10.28 -6.54 8.21
N ALA A 155 10.91 -6.15 7.10
CA ALA A 155 10.24 -5.76 5.88
C ALA A 155 10.98 -6.37 4.68
N PRO A 156 10.40 -7.36 4.00
CA PRO A 156 10.96 -7.90 2.76
C PRO A 156 11.04 -6.84 1.65
N ALA A 157 11.96 -7.02 0.71
CA ALA A 157 12.04 -6.19 -0.49
C ALA A 157 10.66 -6.09 -1.18
N GLY A 158 10.33 -4.89 -1.66
CA GLY A 158 9.04 -4.59 -2.27
C GLY A 158 7.90 -4.29 -1.29
N THR A 159 8.16 -4.32 0.01
CA THR A 159 7.18 -3.92 1.04
C THR A 159 7.00 -2.41 1.04
N VAL A 160 5.75 -1.93 1.07
CA VAL A 160 5.44 -0.53 1.35
C VAL A 160 5.60 -0.29 2.84
N LEU A 161 6.51 0.60 3.22
CA LEU A 161 6.82 0.89 4.61
C LEU A 161 5.68 1.66 5.27
N THR A 162 5.12 1.11 6.34
CA THR A 162 4.06 1.71 7.16
C THR A 162 4.64 2.36 8.41
N PRO A 163 3.89 3.19 9.15
CA PRO A 163 4.34 3.70 10.45
C PRO A 163 4.81 2.60 11.42
N ALA A 164 4.16 1.42 11.41
CA ALA A 164 4.56 0.29 12.24
C ALA A 164 5.95 -0.25 11.86
N HIS A 165 6.24 -0.39 10.56
CA HIS A 165 7.59 -0.76 10.09
C HIS A 165 8.63 0.26 10.56
N LEU A 166 8.36 1.55 10.45
CA LEU A 166 9.28 2.60 10.88
C LEU A 166 9.56 2.52 12.38
N GLY A 167 8.52 2.27 13.19
CA GLY A 167 8.66 2.10 14.65
C GLY A 167 9.59 0.93 15.01
N VAL A 168 9.39 -0.23 14.37
CA VAL A 168 10.25 -1.40 14.58
C VAL A 168 11.68 -1.13 14.11
N LEU A 169 11.87 -0.56 12.92
CA LEU A 169 13.20 -0.21 12.38
C LEU A 169 13.93 0.82 13.26
N ALA A 170 13.22 1.82 13.79
CA ALA A 170 13.78 2.77 14.74
C ALA A 170 14.26 2.07 16.02
N GLY A 171 13.45 1.13 16.57
CA GLY A 171 13.84 0.28 17.70
C GLY A 171 15.04 -0.61 17.42
N GLN A 172 15.35 -0.87 16.16
CA GLN A 172 16.54 -1.58 15.69
C GLN A 172 17.72 -0.66 15.36
N GLY A 173 17.62 0.65 15.64
CA GLY A 173 18.69 1.62 15.44
C GLY A 173 18.93 2.00 13.97
N TYR A 174 17.91 1.89 13.11
CA TYR A 174 18.02 2.42 11.76
C TYR A 174 17.81 3.94 11.76
N ALA A 175 18.80 4.67 11.27
CA ALA A 175 18.68 6.11 10.99
C ALA A 175 18.22 6.36 9.54
N GLU A 176 18.60 5.47 8.64
CA GLU A 176 18.35 5.52 7.20
C GLU A 176 17.98 4.14 6.67
N VAL A 177 17.25 4.11 5.56
CA VAL A 177 16.83 2.88 4.87
C VAL A 177 16.97 3.01 3.37
N ALA A 178 17.26 1.88 2.71
CA ALA A 178 17.28 1.77 1.26
C ALA A 178 15.85 1.55 0.74
N VAL A 179 15.40 2.43 -0.14
CA VAL A 179 14.07 2.38 -0.77
C VAL A 179 14.19 2.50 -2.28
N CYS A 180 13.20 2.01 -3.01
CA CYS A 180 13.10 2.25 -4.45
C CYS A 180 12.86 3.75 -4.70
N ARG A 181 13.55 4.35 -5.68
CA ARG A 181 13.20 5.70 -6.11
C ARG A 181 11.78 5.73 -6.69
N PRO A 182 11.04 6.82 -6.56
CA PRO A 182 9.76 6.97 -7.24
C PRO A 182 9.92 6.89 -8.75
N LEU A 183 8.98 6.22 -9.44
CA LEU A 183 8.91 6.30 -10.90
C LEU A 183 8.36 7.66 -11.32
N THR A 184 8.88 8.17 -12.43
CA THR A 184 8.30 9.33 -13.12
C THR A 184 7.39 8.84 -14.24
N VAL A 185 6.13 9.25 -14.23
CA VAL A 185 5.13 8.89 -15.24
C VAL A 185 4.79 10.11 -16.10
N GLY A 186 4.98 9.99 -17.41
CA GLY A 186 4.54 10.97 -18.37
C GLY A 186 3.06 10.80 -18.68
N ILE A 187 2.31 11.90 -18.68
CA ILE A 187 0.91 11.93 -19.15
C ILE A 187 0.83 12.79 -20.39
N LEU A 188 0.34 12.22 -21.49
CA LEU A 188 0.11 12.89 -22.75
C LEU A 188 -1.39 12.93 -23.07
N SER A 189 -2.02 14.08 -22.92
CA SER A 189 -3.41 14.29 -23.36
C SER A 189 -3.42 14.65 -24.85
N THR A 190 -4.10 13.84 -25.67
CA THR A 190 -4.23 14.07 -27.11
C THR A 190 -5.64 14.53 -27.44
N GLY A 191 -5.77 15.58 -28.22
CA GLY A 191 -7.05 16.13 -28.63
C GLY A 191 -6.93 17.58 -29.09
N SER A 192 -7.29 17.84 -30.34
CA SER A 192 -7.31 19.20 -30.87
C SER A 192 -8.38 20.07 -30.21
N GLU A 193 -9.37 19.48 -29.51
CA GLU A 193 -10.41 20.14 -28.74
C GLU A 193 -9.95 20.59 -27.35
N LEU A 194 -8.81 20.09 -26.86
CA LEU A 194 -8.38 20.28 -25.47
C LEU A 194 -7.80 21.69 -25.25
N LEU A 195 -8.12 22.26 -24.10
CA LEU A 195 -7.52 23.47 -23.54
C LEU A 195 -6.87 23.15 -22.19
N GLU A 196 -5.76 23.79 -21.89
CA GLU A 196 -5.22 23.79 -20.53
C GLU A 196 -6.18 24.54 -19.58
N PRO A 197 -6.43 24.01 -18.38
CA PRO A 197 -7.20 24.71 -17.37
C PRO A 197 -6.65 26.11 -17.10
N GLY A 198 -7.52 27.13 -17.14
CA GLY A 198 -7.16 28.52 -17.02
C GLY A 198 -7.01 29.27 -18.36
N ALA A 199 -6.90 28.59 -19.49
CA ALA A 199 -6.94 29.22 -20.81
C ALA A 199 -8.35 29.76 -21.10
N PRO A 200 -8.49 30.85 -21.89
CA PRO A 200 -9.79 31.33 -22.30
C PRO A 200 -10.58 30.25 -23.06
N TRP A 201 -11.84 30.05 -22.64
CA TRP A 201 -12.72 29.11 -23.33
C TRP A 201 -13.05 29.57 -24.76
N ALA A 202 -13.17 28.64 -25.68
CA ALA A 202 -13.58 28.85 -27.04
C ALA A 202 -14.61 27.80 -27.49
N PRO A 203 -15.52 28.13 -28.44
CA PRO A 203 -16.49 27.20 -28.98
C PRO A 203 -15.81 25.95 -29.58
N GLY A 204 -16.37 24.77 -29.30
CA GLY A 204 -15.82 23.49 -29.73
C GLY A 204 -14.60 22.99 -28.92
N LYS A 205 -14.23 23.70 -27.86
CA LYS A 205 -13.15 23.33 -26.96
C LYS A 205 -13.66 22.87 -25.60
N ILE A 206 -12.88 21.99 -24.97
CA ILE A 206 -13.08 21.50 -23.60
C ILE A 206 -11.75 21.56 -22.84
N TYR A 207 -11.79 21.65 -21.52
CA TYR A 207 -10.58 21.61 -20.70
C TYR A 207 -10.09 20.17 -20.49
N ASP A 208 -8.76 19.99 -20.41
CA ASP A 208 -8.13 18.71 -20.10
C ASP A 208 -8.39 18.27 -18.65
N ALA A 209 -9.51 17.61 -18.44
CA ALA A 209 -9.87 17.04 -17.14
C ALA A 209 -9.12 15.72 -16.86
N ASN A 210 -8.93 14.88 -17.89
CA ASN A 210 -8.30 13.58 -17.75
C ASN A 210 -6.84 13.67 -17.33
N GLY A 211 -6.07 14.54 -17.97
CA GLY A 211 -4.66 14.75 -17.63
C GLY A 211 -4.47 15.22 -16.19
N ILE A 212 -5.33 16.14 -15.72
CA ILE A 212 -5.31 16.61 -14.33
C ILE A 212 -5.69 15.48 -13.36
N GLN A 213 -6.79 14.76 -13.61
CA GLN A 213 -7.29 13.69 -12.74
C GLN A 213 -6.29 12.54 -12.64
N ASN A 214 -5.79 12.05 -13.76
CA ASN A 214 -4.82 10.95 -13.80
C ASN A 214 -3.51 11.35 -13.10
N ALA A 215 -3.02 12.58 -13.31
CA ALA A 215 -1.84 13.10 -12.63
C ALA A 215 -2.03 13.18 -11.12
N ALA A 216 -3.18 13.69 -10.65
CA ALA A 216 -3.50 13.78 -9.24
C ALA A 216 -3.54 12.39 -8.59
N ARG A 217 -4.17 11.42 -9.26
CA ARG A 217 -4.27 10.06 -8.77
C ARG A 217 -2.90 9.37 -8.68
N LEU A 218 -2.04 9.52 -9.68
CA LEU A 218 -0.70 8.95 -9.66
C LEU A 218 0.18 9.60 -8.58
N ARG A 219 0.10 10.91 -8.39
CA ARG A 219 0.81 11.59 -7.30
C ARG A 219 0.35 11.12 -5.93
N GLN A 220 -0.94 10.86 -5.74
CA GLN A 220 -1.49 10.29 -4.50
C GLN A 220 -0.85 8.93 -4.18
N LEU A 221 -0.45 8.17 -5.19
CA LEU A 221 0.24 6.87 -5.06
C LEU A 221 1.77 6.98 -4.97
N GLY A 222 2.32 8.21 -4.90
CA GLY A 222 3.75 8.45 -4.74
C GLY A 222 4.56 8.52 -6.03
N PHE A 223 3.92 8.55 -7.20
CA PHE A 223 4.62 8.73 -8.47
C PHE A 223 4.97 10.21 -8.73
N ALA A 224 6.14 10.46 -9.30
CA ALA A 224 6.42 11.75 -9.94
C ALA A 224 5.66 11.80 -11.29
N VAL A 225 5.12 12.97 -11.67
CA VAL A 225 4.29 13.08 -12.88
C VAL A 225 4.65 14.31 -13.69
N GLU A 226 4.95 14.09 -14.97
CA GLU A 226 5.05 15.13 -16.00
C GLU A 226 3.81 15.12 -16.89
N ARG A 227 3.21 16.28 -17.14
CA ARG A 227 2.05 16.41 -18.05
C ARG A 227 2.42 17.17 -19.30
N GLN A 228 1.93 16.69 -20.43
CA GLN A 228 1.94 17.37 -21.71
C GLN A 228 0.60 17.19 -22.42
N GLN A 229 0.30 18.11 -23.33
CA GLN A 229 -0.86 18.09 -24.20
C GLN A 229 -0.41 18.29 -25.65
N CYS A 230 -1.10 17.66 -26.60
CA CYS A 230 -0.86 17.87 -28.01
C CYS A 230 -2.13 17.73 -28.86
N SER A 231 -2.07 18.20 -30.11
CA SER A 231 -3.11 17.96 -31.10
C SER A 231 -3.15 16.52 -31.60
N ASP A 232 -4.23 16.13 -32.32
CA ASP A 232 -4.38 14.84 -32.97
C ASP A 232 -3.58 14.74 -34.29
N ASP A 233 -2.32 15.15 -34.26
CA ASP A 233 -1.40 15.00 -35.36
C ASP A 233 -0.42 13.85 -35.04
N PRO A 234 -0.32 12.81 -35.89
CA PRO A 234 0.53 11.65 -35.63
C PRO A 234 2.01 11.97 -35.42
N GLU A 235 2.56 12.94 -36.14
CA GLU A 235 3.96 13.35 -36.02
C GLU A 235 4.19 14.10 -34.69
N VAL A 236 3.24 14.98 -34.31
CA VAL A 236 3.28 15.69 -33.03
C VAL A 236 3.15 14.72 -31.87
N ILE A 237 2.20 13.77 -31.93
CA ILE A 237 2.04 12.71 -30.92
C ILE A 237 3.32 11.89 -30.80
N THR A 238 3.91 11.46 -31.93
CA THR A 238 5.16 10.69 -31.95
C THR A 238 6.28 11.44 -31.25
N GLY A 239 6.51 12.72 -31.63
CA GLY A 239 7.57 13.53 -31.04
C GLY A 239 7.38 13.75 -29.53
N LYS A 240 6.15 14.04 -29.10
CA LYS A 240 5.83 14.22 -27.67
C LYS A 240 5.97 12.93 -26.85
N MET A 241 5.58 11.81 -27.41
CA MET A 241 5.77 10.51 -26.77
C MET A 241 7.26 10.16 -26.63
N GLN A 242 8.08 10.38 -27.66
CA GLN A 242 9.52 10.20 -27.60
C GLN A 242 10.15 11.11 -26.53
N GLU A 243 9.76 12.40 -26.48
CA GLU A 243 10.23 13.36 -25.49
C GLU A 243 9.94 12.85 -24.06
N LEU A 244 8.71 12.41 -23.78
CA LEU A 244 8.33 11.85 -22.47
C LEU A 244 9.10 10.56 -22.17
N LEU A 245 9.25 9.67 -23.13
CA LEU A 245 9.99 8.42 -22.96
C LEU A 245 11.48 8.63 -22.65
N THR A 246 12.08 9.76 -22.99
CA THR A 246 13.47 10.06 -22.57
C THR A 246 13.58 10.42 -21.12
N ARG A 247 12.54 11.03 -20.52
CA ARG A 247 12.56 11.59 -19.15
C ARG A 247 11.76 10.78 -18.13
N CYS A 248 10.77 10.01 -18.60
CA CYS A 248 9.86 9.26 -17.74
C CYS A 248 10.12 7.76 -17.80
N ASP A 249 9.77 7.05 -16.74
CA ASP A 249 9.86 5.58 -16.65
C ASP A 249 8.68 4.87 -17.29
N ALA A 250 7.55 5.58 -17.45
CA ALA A 250 6.35 5.10 -18.16
C ALA A 250 5.61 6.28 -18.80
N VAL A 251 4.77 5.99 -19.79
CA VAL A 251 3.91 7.01 -20.41
C VAL A 251 2.46 6.53 -20.43
N ILE A 252 1.54 7.41 -20.07
CA ILE A 252 0.10 7.20 -20.20
C ILE A 252 -0.47 8.25 -21.15
N THR A 253 -1.19 7.84 -22.19
CA THR A 253 -1.94 8.77 -23.01
C THR A 253 -3.42 8.73 -22.68
N SER A 254 -4.13 9.83 -22.94
CA SER A 254 -5.59 9.94 -22.85
C SER A 254 -6.13 10.56 -24.11
N GLY A 255 -7.02 9.85 -24.82
CA GLY A 255 -7.50 10.17 -26.16
C GLY A 255 -6.80 9.36 -27.26
N GLY A 256 -7.31 9.44 -28.48
CA GLY A 256 -6.68 8.88 -29.70
C GLY A 256 -6.57 7.34 -29.78
N VAL A 257 -7.32 6.57 -28.98
CA VAL A 257 -7.20 5.10 -28.87
C VAL A 257 -8.45 4.33 -29.31
N SER A 258 -9.52 5.00 -29.73
CA SER A 258 -10.75 4.35 -30.18
C SER A 258 -10.66 3.85 -31.64
N VAL A 259 -11.78 3.57 -32.27
CA VAL A 259 -11.86 3.13 -33.68
C VAL A 259 -12.21 4.28 -34.64
N GLY A 260 -12.02 5.51 -34.25
CA GLY A 260 -12.30 6.71 -35.05
C GLY A 260 -11.22 7.01 -36.06
N GLN A 261 -11.54 7.86 -37.05
CA GLN A 261 -10.60 8.25 -38.11
C GLN A 261 -9.36 9.03 -37.61
N LYS A 262 -9.39 9.53 -36.36
CA LYS A 262 -8.31 10.27 -35.72
C LYS A 262 -7.61 9.53 -34.59
N ASP A 263 -7.80 8.21 -34.51
CA ASP A 263 -7.19 7.38 -33.46
C ASP A 263 -5.83 6.86 -33.92
N TYR A 264 -4.81 7.71 -33.82
CA TYR A 264 -3.47 7.48 -34.35
C TYR A 264 -2.53 6.71 -33.41
N LEU A 265 -2.90 6.49 -32.15
CA LEU A 265 -2.00 5.84 -31.18
C LEU A 265 -1.55 4.43 -31.57
N PRO A 266 -2.38 3.55 -32.16
CA PRO A 266 -1.88 2.26 -32.65
C PRO A 266 -0.76 2.42 -33.68
N LEU A 267 -0.92 3.34 -34.65
CA LEU A 267 0.09 3.63 -35.68
C LEU A 267 1.36 4.26 -35.09
N VAL A 268 1.21 5.15 -34.11
CA VAL A 268 2.35 5.78 -33.41
C VAL A 268 3.14 4.73 -32.63
N LEU A 269 2.47 3.81 -31.92
CA LEU A 269 3.14 2.72 -31.20
C LEU A 269 3.88 1.78 -32.15
N GLU A 270 3.25 1.42 -33.27
CA GLU A 270 3.89 0.59 -34.31
C GLU A 270 5.13 1.28 -34.90
N LYS A 271 5.01 2.57 -35.28
CA LYS A 271 6.12 3.39 -35.79
C LYS A 271 7.30 3.49 -34.82
N LEU A 272 7.00 3.55 -33.51
CA LEU A 272 8.01 3.60 -32.46
C LEU A 272 8.61 2.21 -32.14
N GLY A 273 8.08 1.13 -32.70
CA GLY A 273 8.54 -0.25 -32.44
C GLY A 273 8.08 -0.78 -31.09
N ALA A 274 6.94 -0.31 -30.57
CA ALA A 274 6.38 -0.80 -29.31
C ALA A 274 5.88 -2.25 -29.44
N GLN A 275 6.05 -3.03 -28.40
CA GLN A 275 5.52 -4.38 -28.28
C GLN A 275 4.18 -4.34 -27.56
N LEU A 276 3.09 -4.65 -28.27
CA LEU A 276 1.75 -4.69 -27.70
C LEU A 276 1.64 -5.82 -26.66
N VAL A 277 1.14 -5.50 -25.50
CA VAL A 277 0.84 -6.41 -24.37
C VAL A 277 -0.66 -6.68 -24.30
N VAL A 278 -1.47 -5.62 -24.46
CA VAL A 278 -2.93 -5.69 -24.50
C VAL A 278 -3.44 -4.81 -25.62
N GLU A 279 -4.30 -5.38 -26.48
CA GLU A 279 -5.03 -4.67 -27.53
C GLU A 279 -6.52 -4.80 -27.28
N GLY A 280 -7.06 -3.92 -26.45
CA GLY A 280 -8.46 -3.91 -26.07
C GLY A 280 -8.85 -4.94 -25.00
N VAL A 281 -9.83 -4.57 -24.21
CA VAL A 281 -10.37 -5.39 -23.10
C VAL A 281 -11.87 -5.58 -23.27
N ALA A 282 -12.36 -6.80 -23.09
CA ALA A 282 -13.78 -7.17 -23.21
C ALA A 282 -14.57 -6.67 -21.99
N GLN A 283 -14.68 -5.34 -21.86
CA GLN A 283 -15.39 -4.67 -20.76
C GLN A 283 -16.08 -3.37 -21.19
N LYS A 284 -16.90 -2.82 -20.32
CA LYS A 284 -17.53 -1.51 -20.45
C LYS A 284 -17.49 -0.77 -19.11
N PRO A 285 -16.95 0.50 -19.07
CA PRO A 285 -16.29 1.24 -20.14
C PRO A 285 -14.83 0.81 -20.35
N GLY A 286 -14.15 1.45 -21.32
CA GLY A 286 -12.70 1.33 -21.51
C GLY A 286 -12.25 0.15 -22.35
N SER A 287 -13.13 -0.42 -23.21
CA SER A 287 -12.74 -1.47 -24.15
C SER A 287 -11.51 -1.15 -25.03
N PRO A 288 -11.37 0.05 -25.62
CA PRO A 288 -10.29 0.35 -26.55
C PRO A 288 -8.99 0.79 -25.84
N MET A 289 -8.64 0.15 -24.74
CA MET A 289 -7.36 0.40 -24.07
C MET A 289 -6.23 -0.35 -24.79
N LEU A 290 -5.05 0.29 -24.93
CA LEU A 290 -3.81 -0.38 -25.33
C LEU A 290 -2.81 -0.35 -24.16
N ALA A 291 -2.07 -1.43 -24.01
CA ALA A 291 -0.88 -1.49 -23.19
C ALA A 291 0.28 -2.05 -24.00
N ALA A 292 1.44 -1.44 -23.89
CA ALA A 292 2.63 -1.83 -24.63
C ALA A 292 3.89 -1.67 -23.78
N THR A 293 4.98 -2.31 -24.22
CA THR A 293 6.33 -2.00 -23.76
C THR A 293 7.12 -1.34 -24.89
N LEU A 294 7.89 -0.32 -24.55
CA LEU A 294 8.74 0.40 -25.50
C LEU A 294 10.06 0.82 -24.82
N GLY A 295 11.17 0.30 -25.32
CA GLY A 295 12.49 0.61 -24.77
C GLY A 295 12.63 0.27 -23.27
N GLY A 296 12.01 -0.82 -22.81
CA GLY A 296 12.01 -1.22 -21.40
C GLY A 296 11.10 -0.36 -20.49
N LYS A 297 10.12 0.33 -21.05
CA LYS A 297 9.16 1.18 -20.33
C LYS A 297 7.73 0.78 -20.67
N LEU A 298 6.80 1.02 -19.73
CA LEU A 298 5.37 0.81 -19.97
C LEU A 298 4.75 2.00 -20.70
N VAL A 299 3.88 1.69 -21.64
CA VAL A 299 3.04 2.67 -22.32
C VAL A 299 1.59 2.20 -22.26
N PHE A 300 0.71 3.07 -21.74
CA PHE A 300 -0.73 2.84 -21.70
C PHE A 300 -1.44 3.90 -22.52
N CYS A 301 -2.33 3.47 -23.41
CA CYS A 301 -3.20 4.37 -24.16
C CYS A 301 -4.63 4.20 -23.67
N LEU A 302 -5.14 5.20 -22.95
CA LEU A 302 -6.45 5.21 -22.32
C LEU A 302 -7.45 6.01 -23.15
N SER A 303 -8.74 5.69 -22.97
CA SER A 303 -9.84 6.39 -23.65
C SER A 303 -9.85 7.89 -23.33
N GLY A 304 -10.33 8.71 -24.29
CA GLY A 304 -10.65 10.11 -24.04
C GLY A 304 -11.87 10.35 -23.12
N ASN A 305 -12.76 9.35 -23.00
CA ASN A 305 -13.89 9.47 -22.08
C ASN A 305 -13.42 9.40 -20.61
N PRO A 306 -13.75 10.37 -19.74
CA PRO A 306 -13.19 10.48 -18.39
C PRO A 306 -13.33 9.22 -17.53
N PHE A 307 -14.52 8.66 -17.43
CA PHE A 307 -14.72 7.46 -16.62
C PHE A 307 -14.05 6.22 -17.23
N ALA A 308 -14.00 6.13 -18.54
CA ALA A 308 -13.31 5.03 -19.20
C ALA A 308 -11.80 5.06 -18.93
N ALA A 309 -11.20 6.26 -19.01
CA ALA A 309 -9.79 6.47 -18.67
C ALA A 309 -9.53 6.12 -17.21
N ALA A 310 -10.32 6.63 -16.27
CA ALA A 310 -10.14 6.36 -14.85
C ALA A 310 -10.33 4.87 -14.49
N ALA A 311 -11.36 4.21 -15.06
CA ALA A 311 -11.60 2.79 -14.79
C ALA A 311 -10.44 1.91 -15.27
N THR A 312 -9.89 2.17 -16.46
CA THR A 312 -8.74 1.41 -16.99
C THR A 312 -7.42 1.80 -16.33
N LEU A 313 -7.27 3.04 -15.89
CA LEU A 313 -6.16 3.47 -15.05
C LEU A 313 -6.11 2.64 -13.76
N GLU A 314 -7.23 2.57 -13.01
CA GLU A 314 -7.31 1.83 -11.74
C GLU A 314 -7.15 0.32 -11.92
N GLN A 315 -7.70 -0.25 -12.99
CA GLN A 315 -7.71 -1.69 -13.19
C GLN A 315 -6.39 -2.25 -13.75
N TYR A 316 -5.66 -1.48 -14.57
CA TYR A 316 -4.53 -2.01 -15.34
C TYR A 316 -3.26 -1.18 -15.22
N ALA A 317 -3.34 0.13 -15.44
CA ALA A 317 -2.13 0.96 -15.47
C ALA A 317 -1.51 1.10 -14.07
N ILE A 318 -2.30 1.43 -13.05
CA ILE A 318 -1.83 1.55 -11.66
C ILE A 318 -1.22 0.22 -11.16
N PRO A 319 -1.88 -0.94 -11.26
CA PRO A 319 -1.26 -2.21 -10.88
C PRO A 319 0.09 -2.47 -11.54
N ALA A 320 0.19 -2.25 -12.85
CA ALA A 320 1.43 -2.44 -13.58
C ALA A 320 2.53 -1.44 -13.15
N LEU A 321 2.17 -0.17 -12.95
CA LEU A 321 3.11 0.86 -12.48
C LEU A 321 3.61 0.56 -11.06
N LEU A 322 2.74 0.12 -10.15
CA LEU A 322 3.12 -0.28 -8.79
C LEU A 322 4.06 -1.49 -8.82
N ARG A 323 3.80 -2.45 -9.71
CA ARG A 323 4.68 -3.60 -9.92
C ARG A 323 6.04 -3.17 -10.47
N ALA A 324 6.07 -2.29 -11.46
CA ALA A 324 7.29 -1.71 -12.03
C ALA A 324 8.04 -0.84 -11.01
N ALA A 325 7.34 -0.19 -10.07
CA ALA A 325 7.95 0.55 -8.96
C ALA A 325 8.61 -0.33 -7.89
N GLY A 326 8.52 -1.66 -8.02
CA GLY A 326 9.13 -2.63 -7.13
C GLY A 326 8.21 -3.17 -6.05
N ARG A 327 6.90 -2.84 -6.04
CA ARG A 327 5.95 -3.45 -5.09
C ARG A 327 5.82 -4.95 -5.32
N ARG A 328 5.58 -5.69 -4.25
CA ARG A 328 5.21 -7.10 -4.31
C ARG A 328 3.88 -7.26 -5.03
N GLU A 329 3.75 -8.30 -5.86
CA GLU A 329 2.60 -8.47 -6.76
C GLU A 329 1.26 -8.44 -6.03
N GLU A 330 1.16 -9.12 -4.89
CA GLU A 330 -0.07 -9.18 -4.09
C GLU A 330 -0.56 -7.80 -3.60
N SER A 331 0.36 -6.83 -3.47
CA SER A 331 0.02 -5.45 -3.06
C SER A 331 -0.22 -4.49 -4.24
N CYS A 332 -0.04 -4.97 -5.48
CA CYS A 332 -0.34 -4.20 -6.68
C CYS A 332 -1.78 -4.39 -7.15
N ILE A 333 -2.37 -5.56 -6.87
CA ILE A 333 -3.69 -5.94 -7.36
C ILE A 333 -4.77 -5.26 -6.50
N PRO A 334 -5.75 -4.55 -7.13
CA PRO A 334 -6.88 -3.99 -6.40
C PRO A 334 -7.63 -5.06 -5.60
N ALA A 335 -7.86 -4.79 -4.32
CA ALA A 335 -8.60 -5.71 -3.46
C ALA A 335 -10.03 -5.91 -3.96
N ARG A 336 -10.50 -7.16 -3.95
CA ARG A 336 -11.88 -7.52 -4.25
C ARG A 336 -12.61 -7.87 -2.97
N THR A 337 -13.85 -7.40 -2.85
CA THR A 337 -14.74 -7.71 -1.73
C THR A 337 -16.18 -7.79 -2.23
N VAL A 338 -17.04 -8.45 -1.45
CA VAL A 338 -18.48 -8.49 -1.72
C VAL A 338 -19.16 -7.46 -0.84
N CYS A 339 -20.01 -6.62 -1.46
CA CYS A 339 -20.79 -5.60 -0.75
C CYS A 339 -22.26 -5.69 -1.13
N THR A 340 -23.14 -5.27 -0.21
CA THR A 340 -24.57 -5.15 -0.48
C THR A 340 -24.85 -3.83 -1.20
N LEU A 341 -25.51 -3.90 -2.36
CA LEU A 341 -25.87 -2.74 -3.15
C LEU A 341 -27.01 -1.96 -2.49
N THR A 342 -26.84 -0.65 -2.29
CA THR A 342 -27.88 0.20 -1.65
C THR A 342 -28.90 0.74 -2.62
N ASN A 343 -28.54 0.85 -3.90
CA ASN A 343 -29.41 1.30 -4.99
C ASN A 343 -29.16 0.46 -6.25
N GLY A 344 -30.04 0.53 -7.24
CA GLY A 344 -30.02 -0.36 -8.39
C GLY A 344 -29.39 0.25 -9.64
N PHE A 345 -29.16 -0.62 -10.64
CA PHE A 345 -28.82 -0.25 -12.02
C PHE A 345 -29.67 -1.04 -12.99
N SER A 346 -30.57 -0.38 -13.69
CA SER A 346 -31.66 -1.00 -14.47
C SER A 346 -31.26 -1.61 -15.81
N LYS A 347 -30.05 -1.30 -16.34
CA LYS A 347 -29.62 -1.78 -17.66
C LYS A 347 -28.97 -3.16 -17.55
N PRO A 348 -29.43 -4.16 -18.29
CA PRO A 348 -28.74 -5.46 -18.36
C PRO A 348 -27.36 -5.33 -18.99
N SER A 349 -26.47 -6.24 -18.63
CA SER A 349 -25.06 -6.20 -19.07
C SER A 349 -24.77 -7.34 -20.05
N LYS A 350 -24.60 -7.01 -21.33
CA LYS A 350 -24.23 -8.01 -22.35
C LYS A 350 -22.76 -8.46 -22.24
N GLY A 351 -21.89 -7.61 -21.70
CA GLY A 351 -20.46 -7.88 -21.45
C GLY A 351 -20.11 -7.46 -20.02
N ASN A 352 -18.88 -7.73 -19.59
CA ASN A 352 -18.40 -7.27 -18.29
C ASN A 352 -18.54 -5.75 -18.17
N ARG A 353 -19.19 -5.30 -17.10
CA ARG A 353 -19.44 -3.88 -16.85
C ARG A 353 -18.89 -3.46 -15.52
N TYR A 354 -18.23 -2.33 -15.51
CA TYR A 354 -17.74 -1.69 -14.29
C TYR A 354 -18.49 -0.38 -14.05
N LEU A 355 -19.06 -0.24 -12.86
CA LEU A 355 -19.75 0.98 -12.43
C LEU A 355 -18.94 1.62 -11.31
N ARG A 356 -18.73 2.93 -11.42
CA ARG A 356 -18.15 3.70 -10.32
C ARG A 356 -19.07 3.68 -9.10
N ALA A 357 -18.49 3.60 -7.91
CA ALA A 357 -19.27 3.49 -6.69
C ALA A 357 -18.49 3.96 -5.45
N THR A 358 -19.23 4.14 -4.35
CA THR A 358 -18.67 4.38 -3.03
C THR A 358 -19.00 3.20 -2.13
N ALA A 359 -17.97 2.49 -1.66
CA ALA A 359 -18.10 1.39 -0.70
C ALA A 359 -17.75 1.88 0.71
N CYS A 360 -18.59 1.52 1.68
CA CYS A 360 -18.40 1.82 3.10
C CYS A 360 -19.19 0.82 3.95
N GLY A 361 -18.55 0.24 4.98
CA GLY A 361 -19.21 -0.65 5.95
C GLY A 361 -19.93 -1.85 5.34
N GLY A 362 -19.36 -2.51 4.32
CA GLY A 362 -19.96 -3.66 3.64
C GLY A 362 -21.11 -3.31 2.69
N LYS A 363 -21.40 -2.03 2.51
CA LYS A 363 -22.40 -1.52 1.57
C LYS A 363 -21.73 -0.78 0.43
N VAL A 364 -22.36 -0.80 -0.76
CA VAL A 364 -21.89 -0.04 -1.92
C VAL A 364 -23.04 0.74 -2.55
N THR A 365 -22.75 2.00 -2.87
CA THR A 365 -23.73 2.95 -3.44
C THR A 365 -23.24 3.44 -4.80
N LEU A 366 -24.09 3.34 -5.82
CA LEU A 366 -23.83 3.90 -7.13
C LEU A 366 -24.21 5.40 -7.15
N PRO A 367 -23.45 6.27 -7.85
CA PRO A 367 -23.79 7.67 -7.96
C PRO A 367 -25.14 7.89 -8.71
N GLY A 368 -25.80 9.03 -8.47
CA GLY A 368 -27.01 9.43 -9.16
C GLY A 368 -28.28 8.70 -8.73
N ALA A 369 -28.31 8.07 -7.55
CA ALA A 369 -29.49 7.39 -6.98
C ALA A 369 -30.21 6.44 -7.96
N GLY A 370 -29.43 5.70 -8.78
CA GLY A 370 -29.95 4.78 -9.80
C GLY A 370 -30.23 5.43 -11.18
N ASN A 371 -30.00 6.73 -11.34
CA ASN A 371 -30.06 7.38 -12.65
C ASN A 371 -28.94 6.84 -13.56
N THR A 372 -29.34 6.21 -14.67
CA THR A 372 -28.41 5.61 -15.63
C THR A 372 -27.55 6.62 -16.38
N GLU A 373 -27.93 7.90 -16.45
CA GLU A 373 -27.16 8.96 -17.07
C GLU A 373 -25.88 9.27 -16.26
N ALA A 374 -25.95 9.19 -14.92
CA ALA A 374 -24.80 9.32 -14.04
C ALA A 374 -23.70 8.26 -14.32
N HIS A 375 -24.04 7.18 -15.02
CA HIS A 375 -23.10 6.14 -15.42
C HIS A 375 -22.61 6.26 -16.87
N SER A 376 -22.91 7.37 -17.55
CA SER A 376 -22.28 7.70 -18.84
C SER A 376 -20.76 7.78 -18.67
N SER A 377 -20.00 7.27 -19.66
CA SER A 377 -18.53 7.34 -19.64
C SER A 377 -17.98 8.76 -19.65
N GLY A 378 -18.77 9.73 -20.13
CA GLY A 378 -18.45 11.14 -20.13
C GLY A 378 -18.84 11.93 -18.86
N ALA A 379 -19.59 11.33 -17.92
CA ALA A 379 -20.04 11.99 -16.71
C ALA A 379 -18.92 12.14 -15.68
N LEU A 380 -18.14 13.20 -15.74
CA LEU A 380 -16.98 13.43 -14.88
C LEU A 380 -17.38 13.62 -13.40
N SER A 381 -18.40 14.45 -13.13
CA SER A 381 -18.85 14.77 -11.76
C SER A 381 -19.31 13.56 -10.97
N ALA A 382 -19.81 12.53 -11.63
CA ALA A 382 -20.24 11.28 -10.99
C ALA A 382 -19.09 10.43 -10.42
N MET A 383 -17.84 10.84 -10.60
CA MET A 383 -16.67 10.20 -9.98
C MET A 383 -16.33 10.76 -8.61
N MET A 384 -16.89 11.93 -8.24
CA MET A 384 -16.62 12.53 -6.93
C MET A 384 -17.12 11.61 -5.81
N GLY A 385 -16.23 11.33 -4.85
CA GLY A 385 -16.51 10.44 -3.72
C GLY A 385 -16.47 8.94 -4.02
N CYS A 386 -16.24 8.51 -5.28
CA CYS A 386 -16.07 7.11 -5.61
C CYS A 386 -14.69 6.60 -5.14
N ASN A 387 -14.69 5.38 -4.56
CA ASN A 387 -13.48 4.70 -4.08
C ASN A 387 -13.35 3.27 -4.60
N CYS A 388 -14.27 2.86 -5.49
CA CYS A 388 -14.30 1.51 -6.03
C CYS A 388 -15.05 1.43 -7.37
N LEU A 389 -14.95 0.26 -7.98
CA LEU A 389 -15.77 -0.15 -9.12
C LEU A 389 -16.62 -1.35 -8.71
N VAL A 390 -17.91 -1.31 -9.00
CA VAL A 390 -18.79 -2.50 -8.94
C VAL A 390 -18.64 -3.26 -10.25
N GLU A 391 -18.33 -4.54 -10.17
CA GLU A 391 -18.29 -5.44 -11.32
C GLU A 391 -19.65 -6.09 -11.54
N ILE A 392 -20.18 -5.96 -12.76
CA ILE A 392 -21.37 -6.65 -13.21
C ILE A 392 -20.97 -7.60 -14.33
N PRO A 393 -21.03 -8.93 -14.11
CA PRO A 393 -20.61 -9.92 -15.07
C PRO A 393 -21.42 -9.87 -16.38
N ALA A 394 -20.82 -10.37 -17.45
CA ALA A 394 -21.50 -10.55 -18.74
C ALA A 394 -22.74 -11.44 -18.58
N GLY A 395 -23.85 -11.06 -19.23
CA GLY A 395 -25.12 -11.79 -19.17
C GLY A 395 -25.97 -11.47 -17.96
N SER A 396 -25.52 -10.61 -17.02
CA SER A 396 -26.32 -10.19 -15.88
C SER A 396 -27.54 -9.36 -16.31
N GLY A 397 -28.68 -9.59 -15.65
CA GLY A 397 -29.85 -8.71 -15.70
C GLY A 397 -29.60 -7.37 -14.99
N PRO A 398 -30.66 -6.58 -14.78
CA PRO A 398 -30.61 -5.43 -13.88
C PRO A 398 -30.15 -5.86 -12.49
N VAL A 399 -29.42 -4.98 -11.80
CA VAL A 399 -29.07 -5.19 -10.38
C VAL A 399 -29.91 -4.28 -9.51
N GLU A 400 -30.43 -4.82 -8.42
CA GLU A 400 -31.40 -4.18 -7.53
C GLU A 400 -30.80 -3.91 -6.14
N PRO A 401 -31.38 -2.97 -5.36
CA PRO A 401 -30.99 -2.77 -3.97
C PRO A 401 -31.11 -4.07 -3.17
N GLY A 402 -30.14 -4.32 -2.29
CA GLY A 402 -30.08 -5.53 -1.48
C GLY A 402 -29.30 -6.69 -2.13
N MET A 403 -28.98 -6.63 -3.42
CA MET A 403 -28.13 -7.64 -4.06
C MET A 403 -26.68 -7.52 -3.59
N GLU A 404 -26.01 -8.67 -3.47
CA GLU A 404 -24.57 -8.76 -3.29
C GLU A 404 -23.87 -8.61 -4.65
N VAL A 405 -22.85 -7.77 -4.68
CA VAL A 405 -22.04 -7.49 -5.88
C VAL A 405 -20.55 -7.51 -5.55
N GLU A 406 -19.76 -7.95 -6.52
CA GLU A 406 -18.30 -7.81 -6.40
C GLU A 406 -17.88 -6.35 -6.59
N VAL A 407 -16.98 -5.92 -5.72
CA VAL A 407 -16.43 -4.57 -5.67
C VAL A 407 -14.92 -4.64 -5.78
N LEU A 408 -14.36 -3.88 -6.72
CA LEU A 408 -12.94 -3.66 -6.93
C LEU A 408 -12.55 -2.36 -6.22
N CYS A 409 -11.85 -2.45 -5.08
CA CYS A 409 -11.43 -1.27 -4.32
C CYS A 409 -10.21 -0.62 -4.98
N PHE A 410 -10.18 0.73 -5.04
CA PHE A 410 -9.01 1.44 -5.54
C PHE A 410 -7.80 1.21 -4.63
N VAL A 411 -6.63 0.96 -5.21
CA VAL A 411 -5.37 0.77 -4.45
C VAL A 411 -5.07 2.03 -3.62
N GLN A 412 -4.66 1.82 -2.37
CA GLN A 412 -4.25 2.89 -1.45
C GLN A 412 -2.74 3.08 -1.45
#